data_2c8b74ea1284e4a5c0a2ff00cd9293ea
#
_entry.id   2c8b74ea1284e4a5c0a2ff00cd9293ea
#
_cell.length_a   1.000
_cell.length_b   1.000
_cell.length_c   1.000
_cell.angle_alpha   90.00
_cell.angle_beta   90.00
_cell.angle_gamma   90.00
#
_symmetry.space_group_name_H-M   'P 1'
#
loop_
_entity.id
_entity.type
_entity.pdbx_description
1 polymer ?
#
loop_
_entity_poly.entity_id
_entity_poly.type
_entity_poly.pdbx_seq_one_letter_code
_entity_poly.pdbx_strand_id
1 'polypeptide(L)'
;FAPGNAVGDGNAFCNWLVWSHGGYMVDENNKVAINSKETIEALKYAKALYETFIPGTLSWLDISNNKALSAGEIGLTQNGVSLYFSIKNSKDEKTASIGKDLNHAPMPVGAGVGRPTETALVIHAMVFKHTKFPNAAKEYLRFMMEKEQYDKWLTGCYGYWAQPLK
;
A
#
# COMPACT_ATOMS: atom_id res chain seq x y z
N PHE A 1 -10.96 -12.68 -0.76
CA PHE A 1 -9.80 -11.77 -0.62
C PHE A 1 -8.82 -11.98 -1.76
N ALA A 2 -8.25 -10.93 -2.27
CA ALA A 2 -7.13 -11.03 -3.20
C ALA A 2 -6.31 -9.72 -3.17
N PRO A 3 -5.03 -9.75 -2.78
CA PRO A 3 -4.12 -8.62 -2.89
C PRO A 3 -3.54 -8.55 -4.30
N GLY A 4 -2.99 -7.40 -4.69
CA GLY A 4 -2.08 -7.31 -5.82
C GLY A 4 -0.85 -8.17 -5.58
N ASN A 5 -0.23 -8.69 -6.64
CA ASN A 5 0.92 -9.59 -6.53
C ASN A 5 2.18 -9.05 -7.21
N ALA A 6 2.19 -7.79 -7.59
CA ALA A 6 3.36 -7.11 -8.14
C ALA A 6 4.11 -6.29 -7.07
N VAL A 7 5.10 -5.55 -7.50
CA VAL A 7 6.13 -4.90 -6.67
C VAL A 7 5.58 -4.06 -5.52
N GLY A 8 4.51 -3.30 -5.75
CA GLY A 8 3.92 -2.42 -4.72
C GLY A 8 3.11 -3.21 -3.69
N ASP A 9 1.96 -3.70 -4.12
CA ASP A 9 0.99 -4.37 -3.24
C ASP A 9 1.52 -5.69 -2.69
N GLY A 10 2.22 -6.47 -3.52
CA GLY A 10 2.81 -7.75 -3.10
C GLY A 10 3.84 -7.56 -1.99
N ASN A 11 4.74 -6.57 -2.13
CA ASN A 11 5.72 -6.28 -1.08
C ASN A 11 5.07 -5.74 0.19
N ALA A 12 4.07 -4.87 0.08
CA ALA A 12 3.34 -4.35 1.23
C ALA A 12 2.66 -5.47 2.01
N PHE A 13 1.98 -6.39 1.31
CA PHE A 13 1.33 -7.54 1.91
C PHE A 13 2.34 -8.50 2.56
N CYS A 14 3.42 -8.86 1.87
CA CYS A 14 4.44 -9.76 2.41
C CYS A 14 5.15 -9.17 3.63
N ASN A 15 5.49 -7.88 3.62
CA ASN A 15 6.10 -7.21 4.75
C ASN A 15 5.16 -7.20 5.97
N TRP A 16 3.89 -6.80 5.77
CA TRP A 16 2.89 -6.87 6.82
C TRP A 16 2.79 -8.28 7.40
N LEU A 17 2.72 -9.29 6.52
CA LEU A 17 2.55 -10.67 6.93
C LEU A 17 3.72 -11.14 7.81
N VAL A 18 4.95 -10.90 7.40
CA VAL A 18 6.15 -11.27 8.17
C VAL A 18 6.18 -10.53 9.51
N TRP A 19 5.95 -9.23 9.52
CA TRP A 19 5.97 -8.42 10.74
C TRP A 19 4.84 -8.76 11.70
N SER A 20 3.65 -9.07 11.20
CA SER A 20 2.51 -9.47 12.03
C SER A 20 2.73 -10.80 12.75
N HIS A 21 3.63 -11.65 12.24
CA HIS A 21 4.06 -12.89 12.89
C HIS A 21 5.30 -12.71 13.79
N GLY A 22 5.87 -11.49 13.86
CA GLY A 22 7.07 -11.20 14.64
C GLY A 22 8.38 -11.47 13.91
N GLY A 23 8.35 -11.71 12.60
CA GLY A 23 9.54 -11.82 11.76
C GLY A 23 10.07 -10.46 11.31
N TYR A 24 11.34 -10.39 10.96
CA TYR A 24 12.01 -9.17 10.51
C TYR A 24 12.98 -9.48 9.37
N MET A 25 13.15 -8.52 8.46
CA MET A 25 14.19 -8.59 7.41
C MET A 25 15.58 -8.44 8.01
N VAL A 26 15.70 -7.48 8.95
CA VAL A 26 16.94 -7.09 9.61
C VAL A 26 16.65 -6.89 11.09
N ASP A 27 17.54 -7.34 11.97
CA ASP A 27 17.44 -7.17 13.42
C ASP A 27 17.94 -5.79 13.89
N GLU A 28 17.86 -5.54 15.19
CA GLU A 28 18.30 -4.29 15.83
C GLU A 28 19.82 -4.03 15.69
N ASN A 29 20.60 -5.07 15.38
CA ASN A 29 22.05 -4.99 15.15
C ASN A 29 22.40 -4.86 13.66
N ASN A 30 21.41 -4.59 12.79
CA ASN A 30 21.55 -4.52 11.32
C ASN A 30 22.03 -5.85 10.68
N LYS A 31 21.73 -6.99 11.29
CA LYS A 31 22.02 -8.30 10.71
C LYS A 31 20.77 -8.87 10.03
N VAL A 32 20.97 -9.60 8.94
CA VAL A 32 19.88 -10.30 8.23
C VAL A 32 19.20 -11.28 9.17
N ALA A 33 17.89 -11.13 9.36
CA ALA A 33 17.06 -11.89 10.30
C ALA A 33 15.85 -12.59 9.64
N ILE A 34 15.73 -12.51 8.31
CA ILE A 34 14.57 -13.05 7.59
C ILE A 34 14.41 -14.56 7.76
N ASN A 35 15.51 -15.31 7.95
CA ASN A 35 15.46 -16.76 8.15
C ASN A 35 15.15 -17.07 9.62
N SER A 36 13.91 -16.90 10.03
CA SER A 36 13.41 -17.13 11.38
C SER A 36 12.21 -18.07 11.40
N LYS A 37 11.88 -18.61 12.58
CA LYS A 37 10.68 -19.42 12.77
C LYS A 37 9.41 -18.61 12.47
N GLU A 38 9.37 -17.37 12.88
CA GLU A 38 8.26 -16.44 12.70
C GLU A 38 8.01 -16.19 11.20
N THR A 39 9.06 -16.01 10.43
CA THR A 39 8.96 -15.87 8.96
C THR A 39 8.42 -17.15 8.32
N ILE A 40 8.89 -18.34 8.77
CA ILE A 40 8.39 -19.60 8.25
C ILE A 40 6.90 -19.78 8.55
N GLU A 41 6.43 -19.42 9.75
CA GLU A 41 5.01 -19.49 10.12
C GLU A 41 4.20 -18.47 9.29
N ALA A 42 4.70 -17.27 9.06
CA ALA A 42 4.08 -16.30 8.16
C ALA A 42 3.89 -16.86 6.75
N LEU A 43 4.91 -17.51 6.19
CA LEU A 43 4.84 -18.11 4.85
C LEU A 43 3.89 -19.30 4.77
N LYS A 44 3.81 -20.12 5.83
CA LYS A 44 2.80 -21.20 5.91
C LYS A 44 1.39 -20.62 5.91
N TYR A 45 1.15 -19.56 6.69
CA TYR A 45 -0.12 -18.86 6.69
C TYR A 45 -0.44 -18.25 5.31
N ALA A 46 0.54 -17.59 4.66
CA ALA A 46 0.38 -17.06 3.30
C ALA A 46 -0.05 -18.15 2.31
N LYS A 47 0.57 -19.33 2.38
CA LYS A 47 0.23 -20.46 1.52
C LYS A 47 -1.22 -20.91 1.75
N ALA A 48 -1.65 -21.05 2.99
CA ALA A 48 -3.02 -21.44 3.32
C ALA A 48 -4.03 -20.35 2.90
N LEU A 49 -3.69 -19.08 3.10
CA LEU A 49 -4.52 -17.95 2.68
C LEU A 49 -4.67 -17.88 1.16
N TYR A 50 -3.60 -18.19 0.42
CA TYR A 50 -3.63 -18.20 -1.04
C TYR A 50 -4.67 -19.17 -1.62
N GLU A 51 -4.93 -20.28 -0.94
CA GLU A 51 -5.96 -21.26 -1.36
C GLU A 51 -7.39 -20.66 -1.35
N THR A 52 -7.59 -19.53 -0.66
CA THR A 52 -8.86 -18.80 -0.63
C THR A 52 -8.97 -17.71 -1.68
N PHE A 53 -7.91 -17.43 -2.45
CA PHE A 53 -7.91 -16.39 -3.47
C PHE A 53 -8.64 -16.87 -4.73
N ILE A 54 -9.18 -15.91 -5.48
CA ILE A 54 -9.72 -16.23 -6.80
C ILE A 54 -8.59 -16.70 -7.72
N PRO A 55 -8.88 -17.57 -8.71
CA PRO A 55 -7.86 -18.12 -9.61
C PRO A 55 -7.08 -17.01 -10.35
N GLY A 56 -5.80 -17.29 -10.62
CA GLY A 56 -4.96 -16.44 -11.46
C GLY A 56 -4.25 -15.29 -10.75
N THR A 57 -4.42 -15.11 -9.44
CA THR A 57 -3.85 -13.98 -8.69
C THR A 57 -2.31 -13.95 -8.70
N LEU A 58 -1.62 -15.06 -8.92
CA LEU A 58 -0.15 -15.08 -9.06
C LEU A 58 0.36 -14.29 -10.28
N SER A 59 -0.48 -14.09 -11.28
CA SER A 59 -0.14 -13.27 -12.46
C SER A 59 -0.60 -11.80 -12.33
N TRP A 60 -1.19 -11.42 -11.19
CA TRP A 60 -1.71 -10.09 -11.00
C TRP A 60 -0.60 -9.05 -10.86
N LEU A 61 -0.84 -7.89 -11.47
CA LEU A 61 -0.08 -6.66 -11.28
C LEU A 61 -0.72 -5.80 -10.19
N ASP A 62 -0.07 -4.72 -9.79
CA ASP A 62 -0.60 -3.79 -8.77
C ASP A 62 -1.99 -3.21 -9.09
N ILE A 63 -2.33 -3.10 -10.38
CA ILE A 63 -3.66 -2.61 -10.81
C ILE A 63 -4.74 -3.71 -10.85
N SER A 64 -4.38 -4.98 -10.73
CA SER A 64 -5.31 -6.09 -10.98
C SER A 64 -6.37 -6.21 -9.90
N ASN A 65 -6.00 -6.10 -8.63
CA ASN A 65 -6.94 -6.10 -7.50
C ASN A 65 -7.89 -4.88 -7.55
N ASN A 66 -7.40 -3.73 -8.03
CA ASN A 66 -8.22 -2.53 -8.23
C ASN A 66 -9.33 -2.81 -9.25
N LYS A 67 -8.99 -3.43 -10.37
CA LYS A 67 -9.95 -3.81 -11.41
C LYS A 67 -10.96 -4.83 -10.88
N ALA A 68 -10.49 -5.86 -10.19
CA ALA A 68 -11.36 -6.90 -9.64
C ALA A 68 -12.35 -6.37 -8.60
N LEU A 69 -11.90 -5.47 -7.70
CA LEU A 69 -12.80 -4.80 -6.74
C LEU A 69 -13.80 -3.88 -7.44
N SER A 70 -13.33 -3.08 -8.41
CA SER A 70 -14.21 -2.18 -9.17
C SER A 70 -15.25 -2.91 -10.01
N ALA A 71 -14.94 -4.14 -10.44
CA ALA A 71 -15.86 -5.01 -11.17
C ALA A 71 -16.81 -5.80 -10.26
N GLY A 72 -16.57 -5.80 -8.94
CA GLY A 72 -17.31 -6.61 -7.97
C GLY A 72 -16.95 -8.08 -7.96
N GLU A 73 -15.78 -8.44 -8.50
CA GLU A 73 -15.29 -9.83 -8.55
C GLU A 73 -14.69 -10.28 -7.20
N ILE A 74 -14.25 -9.34 -6.40
CA ILE A 74 -13.75 -9.58 -5.04
C ILE A 74 -14.43 -8.62 -4.06
N GLY A 75 -14.65 -9.07 -2.82
CA GLY A 75 -15.25 -8.27 -1.74
C GLY A 75 -14.22 -7.70 -0.75
N LEU A 76 -12.94 -8.05 -0.87
CA LEU A 76 -11.90 -7.60 0.07
C LEU A 76 -10.53 -7.57 -0.62
N THR A 77 -9.81 -6.49 -0.41
CA THR A 77 -8.40 -6.36 -0.84
C THR A 77 -7.62 -5.46 0.13
N GLN A 78 -6.31 -5.61 0.15
CA GLN A 78 -5.41 -4.61 0.74
C GLN A 78 -5.02 -3.62 -0.36
N ASN A 79 -5.20 -2.34 -0.08
CA ASN A 79 -4.84 -1.29 -1.05
C ASN A 79 -4.71 0.09 -0.39
N GLY A 80 -4.17 1.04 -1.15
CA GLY A 80 -4.20 2.44 -0.77
C GLY A 80 -5.60 3.04 -0.88
N VAL A 81 -5.88 4.07 -0.11
CA VAL A 81 -7.19 4.76 -0.06
C VAL A 81 -7.63 5.34 -1.39
N SER A 82 -6.71 5.54 -2.35
CA SER A 82 -7.02 6.03 -3.69
C SER A 82 -8.00 5.14 -4.45
N LEU A 83 -7.96 3.82 -4.23
CA LEU A 83 -8.90 2.89 -4.83
C LEU A 83 -10.34 3.21 -4.42
N TYR A 84 -10.59 3.47 -3.13
CA TYR A 84 -11.91 3.88 -2.65
C TYR A 84 -12.42 5.13 -3.35
N PHE A 85 -11.60 6.18 -3.41
CA PHE A 85 -12.01 7.42 -4.08
C PHE A 85 -12.20 7.25 -5.59
N SER A 86 -11.39 6.41 -6.23
CA SER A 86 -11.54 6.08 -7.64
C SER A 86 -12.88 5.39 -7.92
N ILE A 87 -13.27 4.43 -7.08
CA ILE A 87 -14.55 3.73 -7.20
C ILE A 87 -15.72 4.66 -6.89
N LYS A 88 -15.66 5.38 -5.78
CA LYS A 88 -16.72 6.31 -5.34
C LYS A 88 -17.02 7.41 -6.36
N ASN A 89 -16.00 7.93 -7.04
CA ASN A 89 -16.12 8.99 -8.03
C ASN A 89 -16.21 8.47 -9.48
N SER A 90 -16.44 7.17 -9.65
CA SER A 90 -16.60 6.58 -10.98
C SER A 90 -17.83 7.16 -11.70
N LYS A 91 -17.69 7.38 -13.01
CA LYS A 91 -18.81 7.76 -13.88
C LYS A 91 -19.68 6.56 -14.26
N ASP A 92 -19.17 5.35 -14.11
CA ASP A 92 -19.92 4.11 -14.26
C ASP A 92 -20.76 3.87 -13.01
N GLU A 93 -22.08 3.82 -13.15
CA GLU A 93 -23.03 3.71 -12.04
C GLU A 93 -22.87 2.41 -11.26
N LYS A 94 -22.54 1.30 -11.94
CA LYS A 94 -22.30 0.01 -11.30
C LYS A 94 -21.10 0.08 -10.38
N THR A 95 -19.99 0.60 -10.88
CA THR A 95 -18.76 0.81 -10.09
C THR A 95 -19.01 1.77 -8.93
N ALA A 96 -19.69 2.91 -9.17
CA ALA A 96 -20.00 3.88 -8.13
C ALA A 96 -20.91 3.30 -7.04
N SER A 97 -21.81 2.38 -7.38
CA SER A 97 -22.66 1.69 -6.40
C SER A 97 -21.85 0.82 -5.44
N ILE A 98 -20.80 0.14 -5.92
CA ILE A 98 -19.86 -0.60 -5.08
C ILE A 98 -19.21 0.35 -4.05
N GLY A 99 -18.82 1.57 -4.48
CA GLY A 99 -18.22 2.57 -3.60
C GLY A 99 -19.09 3.01 -2.43
N LYS A 100 -20.41 2.84 -2.51
CA LYS A 100 -21.33 3.16 -1.40
C LYS A 100 -21.25 2.13 -0.28
N ASP A 101 -20.93 0.89 -0.62
CA ASP A 101 -20.87 -0.24 0.32
C ASP A 101 -19.45 -0.53 0.80
N LEU A 102 -18.43 0.15 0.23
CA LEU A 102 -17.04 -0.01 0.65
C LEU A 102 -16.79 0.58 2.03
N ASN A 103 -16.12 -0.19 2.86
CA ASN A 103 -15.65 0.22 4.17
C ASN A 103 -14.14 -0.06 4.31
N HIS A 104 -13.54 0.49 5.36
CA HIS A 104 -12.11 0.35 5.65
C HIS A 104 -11.92 -0.28 7.03
N ALA A 105 -10.92 -1.13 7.12
CA ALA A 105 -10.45 -1.68 8.38
C ALA A 105 -8.92 -1.68 8.40
N PRO A 106 -8.28 -1.51 9.55
CA PRO A 106 -6.85 -1.76 9.66
C PRO A 106 -6.56 -3.23 9.34
N MET A 107 -5.32 -3.52 8.99
CA MET A 107 -4.88 -4.90 8.78
C MET A 107 -5.06 -5.71 10.07
N PRO A 108 -5.43 -7.00 9.97
CA PRO A 108 -5.64 -7.84 11.14
C PRO A 108 -4.40 -7.91 12.05
N VAL A 109 -4.62 -8.05 13.34
CA VAL A 109 -3.55 -8.32 14.30
C VAL A 109 -3.05 -9.74 14.06
N GLY A 110 -1.77 -9.88 13.76
CA GLY A 110 -1.15 -11.19 13.57
C GLY A 110 -0.88 -11.91 14.87
N ALA A 111 -0.74 -13.23 14.78
CA ALA A 111 -0.58 -14.11 15.94
C ALA A 111 0.73 -13.88 16.73
N GLY A 112 1.77 -13.28 16.10
CA GLY A 112 3.10 -13.17 16.69
C GLY A 112 3.34 -11.95 17.57
N VAL A 113 2.65 -10.83 17.34
CA VAL A 113 2.99 -9.53 17.98
C VAL A 113 1.91 -8.97 18.89
N GLY A 114 0.66 -9.45 18.79
CA GLY A 114 -0.45 -9.00 19.63
C GLY A 114 -0.85 -7.53 19.46
N ARG A 115 -0.37 -6.86 18.43
CA ARG A 115 -0.66 -5.46 18.09
C ARG A 115 -0.77 -5.29 16.58
N PRO A 116 -1.50 -4.27 16.09
CA PRO A 116 -1.53 -3.97 14.67
C PRO A 116 -0.12 -3.68 14.14
N THR A 117 0.15 -4.20 12.95
CA THR A 117 1.34 -3.88 12.16
C THR A 117 0.88 -3.35 10.81
N GLU A 118 1.50 -2.29 10.34
CA GLU A 118 1.12 -1.63 9.10
C GLU A 118 2.36 -1.24 8.31
N THR A 119 2.22 -1.19 6.99
CA THR A 119 3.25 -0.66 6.11
C THR A 119 2.96 0.81 5.84
N ALA A 120 3.97 1.65 6.04
CA ALA A 120 3.94 3.05 5.63
C ALA A 120 4.92 3.25 4.47
N LEU A 121 4.42 3.83 3.38
CA LEU A 121 5.27 4.23 2.26
C LEU A 121 5.67 5.69 2.42
N VAL A 122 6.97 5.93 2.57
CA VAL A 122 7.54 7.27 2.62
C VAL A 122 8.17 7.58 1.26
N ILE A 123 7.66 8.61 0.59
CA ILE A 123 8.20 9.06 -0.69
C ILE A 123 9.18 10.20 -0.45
N HIS A 124 10.36 10.07 -1.04
CA HIS A 124 11.40 11.09 -0.96
C HIS A 124 11.56 11.79 -2.30
N ALA A 125 11.62 13.11 -2.28
CA ALA A 125 12.05 13.92 -3.41
C ALA A 125 13.54 14.26 -3.24
N MET A 126 14.32 14.13 -4.30
CA MET A 126 15.76 14.31 -4.28
C MET A 126 16.22 15.29 -5.34
N VAL A 127 17.20 16.14 -4.99
CA VAL A 127 17.94 16.96 -5.96
C VAL A 127 19.25 16.25 -6.28
N PHE A 128 19.43 15.85 -7.53
CA PHE A 128 20.62 15.14 -7.94
C PHE A 128 21.88 16.02 -7.89
N LYS A 129 22.98 15.47 -7.41
CA LYS A 129 24.28 16.17 -7.29
C LYS A 129 24.78 16.73 -8.64
N HIS A 130 24.47 16.05 -9.74
CA HIS A 130 24.93 16.42 -11.08
C HIS A 130 24.02 17.42 -11.81
N THR A 131 22.95 17.91 -11.15
CA THR A 131 22.09 18.92 -11.79
C THR A 131 22.86 20.21 -12.06
N LYS A 132 22.61 20.82 -13.22
CA LYS A 132 23.15 22.15 -13.55
C LYS A 132 22.42 23.30 -12.83
N PHE A 133 21.24 23.00 -12.22
CA PHE A 133 20.36 24.00 -11.61
C PHE A 133 19.93 23.61 -10.19
N PRO A 134 20.87 23.43 -9.24
CA PRO A 134 20.56 22.92 -7.91
C PRO A 134 19.62 23.85 -7.13
N ASN A 135 19.79 25.17 -7.27
CA ASN A 135 18.94 26.13 -6.57
C ASN A 135 17.52 26.12 -7.13
N ALA A 136 17.35 26.10 -8.44
CA ALA A 136 16.02 26.02 -9.05
C ALA A 136 15.29 24.72 -8.66
N ALA A 137 16.00 23.58 -8.61
CA ALA A 137 15.43 22.32 -8.17
C ALA A 137 14.98 22.36 -6.69
N LYS A 138 15.78 22.97 -5.80
CA LYS A 138 15.42 23.16 -4.38
C LYS A 138 14.22 24.11 -4.23
N GLU A 139 14.18 25.21 -4.98
CA GLU A 139 13.05 26.14 -4.94
C GLU A 139 11.77 25.50 -5.48
N TYR A 140 11.86 24.66 -6.49
CA TYR A 140 10.71 23.89 -6.97
C TYR A 140 10.14 22.98 -5.88
N LEU A 141 11.00 22.23 -5.19
CA LEU A 141 10.56 21.38 -4.08
C LEU A 141 9.93 22.19 -2.95
N ARG A 142 10.52 23.35 -2.62
CA ARG A 142 9.97 24.24 -1.59
C ARG A 142 8.60 24.79 -2.00
N PHE A 143 8.47 25.25 -3.25
CA PHE A 143 7.22 25.73 -3.82
C PHE A 143 6.12 24.65 -3.75
N MET A 144 6.44 23.40 -4.10
CA MET A 144 5.49 22.29 -4.03
C MET A 144 5.03 21.96 -2.59
N MET A 145 5.82 22.34 -1.58
CA MET A 145 5.48 22.14 -0.17
C MET A 145 4.76 23.34 0.47
N GLU A 146 4.60 24.45 -0.25
CA GLU A 146 3.76 25.57 0.21
C GLU A 146 2.30 25.11 0.31
N LYS A 147 1.63 25.55 1.38
CA LYS A 147 0.27 25.08 1.70
C LYS A 147 -0.68 25.16 0.51
N GLU A 148 -0.69 26.29 -0.19
CA GLU A 148 -1.59 26.51 -1.34
C GLU A 148 -1.36 25.53 -2.47
N GLN A 149 -0.11 25.19 -2.78
CA GLN A 149 0.25 24.24 -3.84
C GLN A 149 0.00 22.81 -3.39
N TYR A 150 0.38 22.50 -2.16
CA TYR A 150 0.22 21.18 -1.58
C TYR A 150 -1.25 20.79 -1.43
N ASP A 151 -2.12 21.70 -1.01
CA ASP A 151 -3.57 21.48 -0.90
C ASP A 151 -4.20 21.12 -2.25
N LYS A 152 -3.79 21.80 -3.33
CA LYS A 152 -4.25 21.48 -4.69
C LYS A 152 -3.80 20.07 -5.10
N TRP A 153 -2.56 19.74 -4.80
CA TRP A 153 -2.01 18.43 -5.12
C TRP A 153 -2.67 17.31 -4.31
N LEU A 154 -2.87 17.49 -3.00
CA LEU A 154 -3.59 16.53 -2.16
C LEU A 154 -5.01 16.28 -2.66
N THR A 155 -5.72 17.33 -3.04
CA THR A 155 -7.06 17.24 -3.59
C THR A 155 -7.06 16.45 -4.90
N GLY A 156 -6.11 16.73 -5.80
CA GLY A 156 -5.97 16.02 -7.07
C GLY A 156 -5.58 14.56 -6.91
N CYS A 157 -4.89 14.21 -5.84
CA CYS A 157 -4.49 12.83 -5.52
C CYS A 157 -5.56 12.04 -4.76
N TYR A 158 -6.75 12.58 -4.52
CA TYR A 158 -7.83 11.90 -3.80
C TYR A 158 -7.40 11.32 -2.44
N GLY A 159 -6.57 12.05 -1.69
CA GLY A 159 -6.08 11.58 -0.38
C GLY A 159 -5.08 10.42 -0.44
N TYR A 160 -4.51 10.12 -1.59
CA TYR A 160 -3.49 9.08 -1.75
C TYR A 160 -2.23 9.37 -0.93
N TRP A 161 -1.91 10.64 -0.74
CA TRP A 161 -0.76 11.09 0.04
C TRP A 161 -1.22 11.73 1.35
N ALA A 162 -0.54 11.40 2.43
CA ALA A 162 -0.74 12.10 3.70
C ALA A 162 0.11 13.37 3.76
N GLN A 163 -0.38 14.39 4.46
CA GLN A 163 0.35 15.61 4.73
C GLN A 163 1.58 15.30 5.60
N PRO A 164 2.82 15.58 5.14
CA PRO A 164 4.02 15.33 5.92
C PRO A 164 4.35 16.42 6.94
N LEU A 165 3.74 17.60 6.78
CA LEU A 165 3.95 18.77 7.63
C LEU A 165 2.70 19.08 8.46
N LYS A 166 2.90 19.63 9.66
CA LYS A 166 1.81 20.10 10.53
C LYS A 166 1.35 21.50 10.13
#